data_047df65dbde30ab6ce02e5300651d657
#
_entry.id   047df65dbde30ab6ce02e5300651d657
#
_cell.length_a   1.000
_cell.length_b   1.000
_cell.length_c   1.000
_cell.angle_alpha   90.00
_cell.angle_beta   90.00
_cell.angle_gamma   90.00
#
_symmetry.space_group_name_H-M   'P 1'
#
loop_
_entity.id
_entity.type
_entity.pdbx_description
1 polymer ?
#
loop_
_entity_poly.entity_id
_entity_poly.type
_entity_poly.pdbx_seq_one_letter_code
_entity_poly.pdbx_strand_id
1 'polypeptide(L)'
;MNVLTLQSTYGGLLHDTGKAVYRAGGQRGSHSEQGCQFLHGVLPGADWAPVLDCVRYHHAAALRGAAKALPADSPAYLVYLANLLSGAADRRETEGESDAYRRELPLDAVFTHLNGSHPGWAMPAQPQDGSLKLPQKSQPLSAAVYAEAVRTLEAQLPQLQPQPEQLGKLLGLLETQLGCFPSSIYPGDGADISLFDHAKTTAAIAACLSEYVQANHITDLRKTLFEQKNDFCRKGVFLLYTADFSRIQKFLYTVRTENALRSLRSRSFFLELF
;
A
#
# COMPACT_ATOMS: atom_id res chain seq x y z
N MET A 1 10.56 -2.90 -16.66
CA MET A 1 9.43 -2.04 -16.19
C MET A 1 9.58 -0.70 -16.88
N ASN A 2 8.52 -0.16 -17.49
CA ASN A 2 8.58 1.16 -18.12
C ASN A 2 8.48 2.29 -17.06
N VAL A 3 8.76 3.53 -17.48
CA VAL A 3 8.86 4.69 -16.57
C VAL A 3 7.52 4.98 -15.88
N LEU A 4 6.39 4.96 -16.62
CA LEU A 4 5.08 5.25 -16.06
C LEU A 4 4.67 4.21 -15.01
N THR A 5 4.89 2.92 -15.29
CA THR A 5 4.62 1.82 -14.33
C THR A 5 5.50 1.96 -13.10
N LEU A 6 6.77 2.31 -13.26
CA LEU A 6 7.68 2.50 -12.15
C LEU A 6 7.21 3.66 -11.24
N GLN A 7 6.94 4.82 -11.84
CA GLN A 7 6.49 6.01 -11.10
C GLN A 7 5.16 5.80 -10.39
N SER A 8 4.18 5.15 -11.05
CA SER A 8 2.89 4.85 -10.42
C SER A 8 3.00 3.79 -9.31
N THR A 9 3.91 2.82 -9.44
CA THR A 9 4.18 1.83 -8.38
C THR A 9 4.79 2.49 -7.16
N TYR A 10 5.85 3.29 -7.32
CA TYR A 10 6.43 4.05 -6.21
C TYR A 10 5.43 5.03 -5.60
N GLY A 11 4.67 5.72 -6.45
CA GLY A 11 3.61 6.63 -6.02
C GLY A 11 2.55 5.92 -5.17
N GLY A 12 2.10 4.75 -5.60
CA GLY A 12 1.15 3.92 -4.87
C GLY A 12 1.69 3.41 -3.53
N LEU A 13 2.99 3.04 -3.46
CA LEU A 13 3.63 2.61 -2.22
C LEU A 13 3.77 3.75 -1.20
N LEU A 14 4.01 4.98 -1.67
CA LEU A 14 4.33 6.12 -0.81
C LEU A 14 3.14 7.05 -0.53
N HIS A 15 1.99 6.91 -1.24
CA HIS A 15 0.91 7.90 -1.24
C HIS A 15 0.38 8.23 0.16
N ASP A 16 0.29 7.25 1.03
CA ASP A 16 -0.29 7.36 2.38
C ASP A 16 0.74 7.47 3.51
N THR A 17 2.05 7.60 3.20
CA THR A 17 3.12 7.81 4.19
C THR A 17 2.81 9.00 5.11
N GLY A 18 2.16 10.03 4.58
CA GLY A 18 1.74 11.20 5.35
C GLY A 18 0.76 10.92 6.48
N LYS A 19 0.05 9.79 6.46
CA LYS A 19 -0.80 9.37 7.59
C LYS A 19 0.05 9.08 8.84
N ALA A 20 1.20 8.43 8.68
CA ALA A 20 2.13 8.20 9.78
C ALA A 20 2.71 9.53 10.30
N VAL A 21 3.12 10.42 9.39
CA VAL A 21 3.62 11.77 9.73
C VAL A 21 2.56 12.57 10.50
N TYR A 22 1.31 12.58 10.03
CA TYR A 22 0.20 13.26 10.68
C TYR A 22 -0.07 12.71 12.09
N ARG A 23 -0.04 11.38 12.24
CA ARG A 23 -0.31 10.72 13.53
C ARG A 23 0.85 10.87 14.52
N ALA A 24 2.07 11.06 14.02
CA ALA A 24 3.25 11.38 14.83
C ALA A 24 3.23 12.79 15.47
N GLY A 25 2.21 13.57 15.21
CA GLY A 25 2.12 14.95 15.69
C GLY A 25 2.35 16.00 14.59
N GLY A 26 2.16 15.61 13.32
CA GLY A 26 2.27 16.48 12.16
C GLY A 26 1.42 17.75 12.26
N GLN A 27 1.82 18.76 11.51
CA GLN A 27 1.21 20.09 11.50
C GLN A 27 -0.21 20.09 10.92
N ARG A 28 -0.87 21.27 10.91
CA ARG A 28 -2.16 21.47 10.24
C ARG A 28 -2.02 21.22 8.72
N GLY A 29 -3.00 20.57 8.13
CA GLY A 29 -3.03 20.26 6.70
C GLY A 29 -3.47 18.82 6.45
N SER A 30 -3.71 18.49 5.19
CA SER A 30 -4.05 17.10 4.79
C SER A 30 -2.84 16.19 4.95
N HIS A 31 -3.10 14.89 5.20
CA HIS A 31 -2.00 13.92 5.25
C HIS A 31 -1.25 13.82 3.90
N SER A 32 -1.92 14.07 2.77
CA SER A 32 -1.28 14.09 1.46
C SER A 32 -0.27 15.22 1.30
N GLU A 33 -0.57 16.42 1.82
CA GLU A 33 0.39 17.53 1.83
C GLU A 33 1.55 17.27 2.78
N GLN A 34 1.28 16.80 4.00
CA GLN A 34 2.32 16.45 4.96
C GLN A 34 3.24 15.34 4.45
N GLY A 35 2.66 14.31 3.81
CA GLY A 35 3.42 13.24 3.17
C GLY A 35 4.30 13.75 2.03
N CYS A 36 3.76 14.62 1.17
CA CYS A 36 4.53 15.23 0.09
C CYS A 36 5.67 16.11 0.64
N GLN A 37 5.43 16.92 1.66
CA GLN A 37 6.47 17.74 2.28
C GLN A 37 7.56 16.90 2.93
N PHE A 38 7.19 15.87 3.68
CA PHE A 38 8.13 14.93 4.30
C PHE A 38 9.00 14.25 3.23
N LEU A 39 8.37 13.64 2.22
CA LEU A 39 9.08 12.93 1.18
C LEU A 39 9.94 13.86 0.31
N HIS A 40 9.50 15.08 0.04
CA HIS A 40 10.32 16.08 -0.65
C HIS A 40 11.60 16.43 0.14
N GLY A 41 11.53 16.41 1.47
CA GLY A 41 12.69 16.65 2.34
C GLY A 41 13.68 15.49 2.37
N VAL A 42 13.23 14.26 2.14
CA VAL A 42 14.05 13.05 2.31
C VAL A 42 14.43 12.33 1.01
N LEU A 43 13.68 12.53 -0.06
CA LEU A 43 13.95 11.89 -1.36
C LEU A 43 14.71 12.88 -2.27
N PRO A 44 15.99 12.65 -2.52
CA PRO A 44 16.82 13.57 -3.29
C PRO A 44 16.59 13.41 -4.81
N GLY A 45 16.52 14.53 -5.52
CA GLY A 45 16.59 14.58 -6.98
C GLY A 45 15.24 14.71 -7.69
N ALA A 46 15.32 15.21 -8.92
CA ALA A 46 14.17 15.51 -9.77
C ALA A 46 13.38 14.26 -10.22
N ASP A 47 14.01 13.10 -10.22
CA ASP A 47 13.39 11.83 -10.64
C ASP A 47 12.21 11.42 -9.73
N TRP A 48 12.17 11.95 -8.52
CA TRP A 48 11.07 11.73 -7.58
C TRP A 48 9.86 12.66 -7.79
N ALA A 49 9.98 13.72 -8.60
CA ALA A 49 8.91 14.69 -8.77
C ALA A 49 7.57 14.06 -9.20
N PRO A 50 7.49 13.13 -10.18
CA PRO A 50 6.22 12.48 -10.53
C PRO A 50 5.65 11.61 -9.41
N VAL A 51 6.51 11.00 -8.59
CA VAL A 51 6.10 10.22 -7.41
C VAL A 51 5.53 11.15 -6.32
N LEU A 52 6.15 12.30 -6.09
CA LEU A 52 5.65 13.31 -5.15
C LEU A 52 4.30 13.87 -5.58
N ASP A 53 4.05 14.04 -6.88
CA ASP A 53 2.75 14.39 -7.42
C ASP A 53 1.69 13.31 -7.11
N CYS A 54 2.04 12.03 -7.21
CA CYS A 54 1.16 10.94 -6.79
C CYS A 54 0.79 11.06 -5.32
N VAL A 55 1.75 11.33 -4.45
CA VAL A 55 1.52 11.49 -3.00
C VAL A 55 0.64 12.72 -2.72
N ARG A 56 0.89 13.83 -3.39
CA ARG A 56 0.17 15.07 -3.17
C ARG A 56 -1.28 15.02 -3.65
N TYR A 57 -1.52 14.35 -4.79
CA TYR A 57 -2.77 14.45 -5.53
C TYR A 57 -3.60 13.17 -5.58
N HIS A 58 -3.38 12.20 -4.69
CA HIS A 58 -4.14 10.94 -4.68
C HIS A 58 -5.60 11.08 -4.22
N HIS A 59 -6.03 12.26 -3.79
CA HIS A 59 -7.44 12.55 -3.43
C HIS A 59 -8.15 13.40 -4.49
N ALA A 60 -9.44 13.13 -4.71
CA ALA A 60 -10.25 13.79 -5.73
C ALA A 60 -10.26 15.32 -5.63
N ALA A 61 -10.33 15.88 -4.42
CA ALA A 61 -10.35 17.33 -4.21
C ALA A 61 -9.01 17.98 -4.61
N ALA A 62 -7.90 17.41 -4.15
CA ALA A 62 -6.55 17.88 -4.47
C ALA A 62 -6.26 17.75 -5.97
N LEU A 63 -6.61 16.62 -6.57
CA LEU A 63 -6.41 16.35 -7.99
C LEU A 63 -7.24 17.30 -8.87
N ARG A 64 -8.49 17.59 -8.48
CA ARG A 64 -9.35 18.57 -9.18
C ARG A 64 -8.75 19.97 -9.14
N GLY A 65 -8.22 20.40 -8.02
CA GLY A 65 -7.52 21.68 -7.88
C GLY A 65 -6.27 21.79 -8.75
N ALA A 66 -5.53 20.70 -8.88
CA ALA A 66 -4.27 20.64 -9.65
C ALA A 66 -4.48 20.34 -11.16
N ALA A 67 -5.67 19.97 -11.61
CA ALA A 67 -5.91 19.41 -12.95
C ALA A 67 -5.46 20.32 -14.13
N LYS A 68 -5.38 21.65 -13.93
CA LYS A 68 -4.89 22.58 -14.97
C LYS A 68 -3.35 22.66 -15.02
N ALA A 69 -2.68 22.40 -13.90
CA ALA A 69 -1.22 22.51 -13.78
C ALA A 69 -0.53 21.14 -13.99
N LEU A 70 -1.22 20.05 -13.64
CA LEU A 70 -0.70 18.71 -13.76
C LEU A 70 -0.78 18.21 -15.21
N PRO A 71 0.29 17.59 -15.78
CA PRO A 71 0.24 17.00 -17.13
C PRO A 71 -0.91 15.99 -17.26
N ALA A 72 -1.50 15.90 -18.47
CA ALA A 72 -2.64 15.00 -18.71
C ALA A 72 -2.26 13.51 -18.60
N ASP A 73 -1.00 13.18 -18.77
CA ASP A 73 -0.39 11.84 -18.67
C ASP A 73 0.28 11.57 -17.32
N SER A 74 0.05 12.43 -16.31
CA SER A 74 0.66 12.26 -14.98
C SER A 74 0.28 10.94 -14.32
N PRO A 75 1.25 10.22 -13.69
CA PRO A 75 1.00 9.01 -12.92
C PRO A 75 0.06 9.23 -11.72
N ALA A 76 -0.12 10.47 -11.28
CA ALA A 76 -1.05 10.81 -10.19
C ALA A 76 -2.50 10.38 -10.48
N TYR A 77 -2.93 10.38 -11.74
CA TYR A 77 -4.27 9.90 -12.12
C TYR A 77 -4.40 8.39 -11.95
N LEU A 78 -3.32 7.62 -12.18
CA LEU A 78 -3.29 6.17 -11.95
C LEU A 78 -3.36 5.86 -10.45
N VAL A 79 -2.56 6.55 -9.65
CA VAL A 79 -2.54 6.34 -8.19
C VAL A 79 -3.86 6.79 -7.57
N TYR A 80 -4.45 7.88 -8.01
CA TYR A 80 -5.79 8.31 -7.59
C TYR A 80 -6.83 7.21 -7.81
N LEU A 81 -6.92 6.66 -9.03
CA LEU A 81 -7.90 5.62 -9.33
C LEU A 81 -7.60 4.33 -8.58
N ALA A 82 -6.32 3.95 -8.48
CA ALA A 82 -5.89 2.77 -7.72
C ALA A 82 -6.24 2.88 -6.24
N ASN A 83 -6.01 4.04 -5.62
CA ASN A 83 -6.40 4.31 -4.23
C ASN A 83 -7.91 4.23 -4.03
N LEU A 84 -8.69 4.75 -4.97
CA LEU A 84 -10.14 4.64 -4.93
C LEU A 84 -10.61 3.18 -4.99
N LEU A 85 -10.02 2.36 -5.88
CA LEU A 85 -10.37 0.95 -6.04
C LEU A 85 -9.95 0.10 -4.85
N SER A 86 -8.74 0.31 -4.31
CA SER A 86 -8.29 -0.37 -3.09
C SER A 86 -9.12 0.05 -1.87
N GLY A 87 -9.42 1.34 -1.74
CA GLY A 87 -10.21 1.87 -0.64
C GLY A 87 -11.69 1.51 -0.70
N ALA A 88 -12.24 1.19 -1.87
CA ALA A 88 -13.63 0.74 -2.00
C ALA A 88 -13.87 -0.63 -1.32
N ALA A 89 -12.82 -1.46 -1.22
CA ALA A 89 -12.86 -2.70 -0.44
C ALA A 89 -12.75 -2.45 1.07
N ASP A 90 -12.10 -1.33 1.46
CA ASP A 90 -11.71 -1.03 2.83
C ASP A 90 -12.64 -0.02 3.52
N ARG A 91 -13.30 0.87 2.77
CA ARG A 91 -13.97 2.07 3.34
C ARG A 91 -15.21 2.51 2.59
N ARG A 92 -16.14 3.06 3.37
CA ARG A 92 -17.12 4.01 2.85
C ARG A 92 -16.42 5.36 2.67
N GLU A 93 -16.48 5.97 1.47
CA GLU A 93 -16.05 7.36 1.28
C GLU A 93 -16.92 8.26 2.18
N THR A 94 -16.40 8.64 3.33
CA THR A 94 -16.95 9.75 4.07
C THR A 94 -16.19 11.00 3.62
N GLU A 95 -16.79 11.76 2.70
CA GLU A 95 -16.40 13.12 2.45
C GLU A 95 -16.76 13.94 3.71
N GLY A 96 -15.77 14.21 4.53
CA GLY A 96 -15.90 15.11 5.65
C GLY A 96 -14.86 14.80 6.74
N GLU A 97 -14.16 15.82 7.16
CA GLU A 97 -13.43 15.82 8.41
C GLU A 97 -14.44 15.67 9.54
N SER A 98 -14.67 14.45 10.00
CA SER A 98 -15.49 14.23 11.19
C SER A 98 -14.58 14.22 12.41
N ASP A 99 -15.02 14.83 13.51
CA ASP A 99 -14.38 14.77 14.84
C ASP A 99 -14.26 13.35 15.40
N ALA A 100 -14.68 12.35 14.64
CA ALA A 100 -14.68 10.93 14.99
C ALA A 100 -13.33 10.22 14.72
N TYR A 101 -12.34 10.86 14.11
CA TYR A 101 -11.03 10.24 13.87
C TYR A 101 -10.26 10.07 15.18
N ARG A 102 -9.84 8.84 15.46
CA ARG A 102 -9.03 8.49 16.63
C ARG A 102 -7.63 8.10 16.21
N ARG A 103 -6.68 8.99 16.40
CA ARG A 103 -5.26 8.77 16.04
C ARG A 103 -4.62 7.62 16.80
N GLU A 104 -5.14 7.31 17.97
CA GLU A 104 -4.69 6.25 18.87
C GLU A 104 -5.26 4.87 18.57
N LEU A 105 -6.08 4.70 17.53
CA LEU A 105 -6.60 3.38 17.16
C LEU A 105 -5.47 2.45 16.77
N PRO A 106 -5.37 1.26 17.39
CA PRO A 106 -4.43 0.23 16.98
C PRO A 106 -4.94 -0.54 15.75
N LEU A 107 -4.06 -1.31 15.12
CA LEU A 107 -4.43 -2.25 14.07
C LEU A 107 -5.12 -3.45 14.70
N ASP A 108 -6.39 -3.68 14.36
CA ASP A 108 -7.14 -4.82 14.82
C ASP A 108 -6.54 -6.13 14.28
N ALA A 109 -6.54 -7.16 15.11
CA ALA A 109 -6.14 -8.48 14.65
C ALA A 109 -7.26 -9.06 13.75
N VAL A 110 -6.91 -9.46 12.52
CA VAL A 110 -7.86 -10.00 11.54
C VAL A 110 -8.69 -11.18 12.08
N PHE A 111 -8.11 -11.97 12.98
CA PHE A 111 -8.82 -13.10 13.63
C PHE A 111 -9.99 -12.68 14.54
N THR A 112 -10.04 -11.42 14.98
CA THR A 112 -11.17 -10.91 15.79
C THR A 112 -12.45 -10.83 14.99
N HIS A 113 -12.36 -10.79 13.66
CA HIS A 113 -13.50 -10.65 12.74
C HIS A 113 -13.99 -12.00 12.17
N LEU A 114 -13.21 -13.10 12.31
CA LEU A 114 -13.54 -14.38 11.70
C LEU A 114 -14.70 -15.14 12.37
N ASN A 115 -14.91 -14.95 13.68
CA ASN A 115 -15.93 -15.67 14.47
C ASN A 115 -16.96 -14.73 15.12
N GLY A 116 -17.26 -13.61 14.50
CA GLY A 116 -18.03 -12.52 15.10
C GLY A 116 -17.13 -11.56 15.86
N SER A 117 -17.60 -10.35 16.05
CA SER A 117 -16.79 -9.29 16.67
C SER A 117 -16.38 -9.66 18.09
N HIS A 118 -15.11 -9.95 18.27
CA HIS A 118 -14.46 -10.01 19.58
C HIS A 118 -13.56 -8.78 19.72
N PRO A 119 -14.12 -7.58 20.01
CA PRO A 119 -13.32 -6.38 20.13
C PRO A 119 -12.33 -6.52 21.27
N GLY A 120 -11.14 -6.01 21.08
CA GLY A 120 -10.14 -5.93 22.14
C GLY A 120 -8.83 -6.66 21.90
N TRP A 121 -8.62 -7.23 20.71
CA TRP A 121 -7.33 -7.79 20.30
C TRP A 121 -6.78 -7.03 19.11
N ALA A 122 -5.53 -6.58 19.24
CA ALA A 122 -4.84 -5.80 18.23
C ALA A 122 -3.44 -6.34 17.97
N MET A 123 -2.90 -6.01 16.80
CA MET A 123 -1.50 -6.26 16.49
C MET A 123 -0.61 -5.30 17.28
N PRO A 124 0.54 -5.75 17.81
CA PRO A 124 1.48 -4.85 18.49
C PRO A 124 2.03 -3.82 17.52
N ALA A 125 1.97 -2.56 17.90
CA ALA A 125 2.43 -1.43 17.10
C ALA A 125 3.95 -1.20 17.21
N GLN A 126 4.73 -2.22 16.99
CA GLN A 126 6.18 -2.12 16.95
C GLN A 126 6.68 -2.49 15.57
N PRO A 127 7.77 -1.86 15.08
CA PRO A 127 8.40 -2.27 13.84
C PRO A 127 8.67 -3.77 13.84
N GLN A 128 8.45 -4.40 12.70
CA GLN A 128 8.73 -5.83 12.57
C GLN A 128 10.25 -6.03 12.55
N ASP A 129 10.75 -6.76 13.54
CA ASP A 129 12.16 -7.08 13.71
C ASP A 129 12.48 -8.52 13.33
N GLY A 130 11.57 -9.16 12.58
CA GLY A 130 11.64 -10.58 12.22
C GLY A 130 11.13 -11.52 13.32
N SER A 131 10.77 -11.02 14.50
CA SER A 131 10.16 -11.83 15.55
C SER A 131 8.67 -12.07 15.26
N LEU A 132 8.15 -13.21 15.69
CA LEU A 132 6.72 -13.51 15.59
C LEU A 132 5.93 -12.55 16.50
N LYS A 133 5.04 -11.76 15.88
CA LYS A 133 4.12 -10.88 16.61
C LYS A 133 2.77 -11.57 16.72
N LEU A 134 2.32 -11.73 17.94
CA LEU A 134 0.99 -12.29 18.22
C LEU A 134 0.02 -11.18 18.64
N PRO A 135 -1.27 -11.30 18.29
CA PRO A 135 -2.28 -10.38 18.79
C PRO A 135 -2.25 -10.28 20.33
N GLN A 136 -2.43 -9.10 20.84
CA GLN A 136 -2.47 -8.78 22.26
C GLN A 136 -3.71 -7.96 22.59
N LYS A 137 -3.98 -7.73 23.86
CA LYS A 137 -5.09 -6.84 24.26
C LYS A 137 -4.87 -5.46 23.64
N SER A 138 -5.91 -4.96 22.99
CA SER A 138 -5.92 -3.65 22.33
C SER A 138 -5.52 -2.56 23.32
N GLN A 139 -4.56 -1.73 22.91
CA GLN A 139 -4.13 -0.54 23.64
C GLN A 139 -4.00 0.63 22.69
N PRO A 140 -4.32 1.85 23.13
CA PRO A 140 -4.16 3.05 22.31
C PRO A 140 -2.74 3.24 21.82
N LEU A 141 -2.57 3.61 20.56
CA LEU A 141 -1.27 3.97 20.00
C LEU A 141 -0.88 5.39 20.41
N SER A 142 0.36 5.56 20.84
CA SER A 142 0.90 6.89 21.11
C SER A 142 1.51 7.54 19.86
N ALA A 143 1.53 8.87 19.80
CA ALA A 143 2.24 9.60 18.75
C ALA A 143 3.73 9.26 18.68
N ALA A 144 4.35 8.85 19.80
CA ALA A 144 5.76 8.48 19.86
C ALA A 144 6.08 7.23 19.03
N VAL A 145 5.15 6.26 18.94
CA VAL A 145 5.31 5.05 18.14
C VAL A 145 5.33 5.39 16.63
N TYR A 146 4.44 6.27 16.20
CA TYR A 146 4.46 6.78 14.83
C TYR A 146 5.72 7.61 14.54
N ALA A 147 6.16 8.43 15.50
CA ALA A 147 7.37 9.24 15.35
C ALA A 147 8.63 8.38 15.18
N GLU A 148 8.70 7.23 15.84
CA GLU A 148 9.82 6.28 15.66
C GLU A 148 9.84 5.72 14.23
N ALA A 149 8.70 5.27 13.72
CA ALA A 149 8.59 4.78 12.35
C ALA A 149 8.97 5.87 11.33
N VAL A 150 8.49 7.10 11.53
CA VAL A 150 8.82 8.26 10.66
C VAL A 150 10.31 8.55 10.68
N ARG A 151 10.97 8.53 11.85
CA ARG A 151 12.45 8.71 11.94
C ARG A 151 13.21 7.64 11.17
N THR A 152 12.75 6.39 11.24
CA THR A 152 13.37 5.29 10.48
C THR A 152 13.20 5.49 8.99
N LEU A 153 12.01 5.91 8.54
CA LEU A 153 11.77 6.27 7.14
C LEU A 153 12.66 7.42 6.69
N GLU A 154 12.78 8.48 7.51
CA GLU A 154 13.64 9.64 7.26
C GLU A 154 15.12 9.24 7.07
N ALA A 155 15.61 8.29 7.84
CA ALA A 155 16.98 7.82 7.76
C ALA A 155 17.26 6.90 6.55
N GLN A 156 16.27 6.11 6.12
CA GLN A 156 16.48 5.08 5.10
C GLN A 156 16.02 5.46 3.69
N LEU A 157 14.97 6.26 3.55
CA LEU A 157 14.47 6.68 2.23
C LEU A 157 15.51 7.43 1.37
N PRO A 158 16.41 8.29 1.91
CA PRO A 158 17.41 8.98 1.11
C PRO A 158 18.39 8.05 0.37
N GLN A 159 18.49 6.79 0.81
CA GLN A 159 19.36 5.79 0.20
C GLN A 159 18.73 5.11 -1.03
N LEU A 160 17.45 5.40 -1.31
CA LEU A 160 16.73 4.80 -2.41
C LEU A 160 16.77 5.70 -3.66
N GLN A 161 16.71 5.03 -4.81
CA GLN A 161 16.50 5.64 -6.11
C GLN A 161 15.23 5.03 -6.73
N PRO A 162 14.48 5.76 -7.58
CA PRO A 162 13.28 5.23 -8.22
C PRO A 162 13.64 4.25 -9.36
N GLN A 163 14.17 3.10 -9.00
CA GLN A 163 14.64 2.04 -9.89
C GLN A 163 13.96 0.70 -9.57
N PRO A 164 13.70 -0.16 -10.58
CA PRO A 164 13.03 -1.44 -10.37
C PRO A 164 13.70 -2.33 -9.32
N GLU A 165 15.04 -2.33 -9.27
CA GLU A 165 15.87 -3.15 -8.39
C GLU A 165 15.73 -2.76 -6.90
N GLN A 166 15.23 -1.57 -6.64
CA GLN A 166 15.07 -1.05 -5.28
C GLN A 166 13.65 -1.18 -4.74
N LEU A 167 12.69 -1.60 -5.56
CA LEU A 167 11.31 -1.82 -5.11
C LEU A 167 11.21 -2.80 -3.94
N GLY A 168 11.97 -3.89 -3.97
CA GLY A 168 12.00 -4.86 -2.87
C GLY A 168 12.50 -4.26 -1.55
N LYS A 169 13.48 -3.35 -1.61
CA LYS A 169 13.97 -2.65 -0.42
C LYS A 169 12.93 -1.69 0.14
N LEU A 170 12.25 -0.93 -0.74
CA LEU A 170 11.16 -0.06 -0.32
C LEU A 170 10.01 -0.86 0.29
N LEU A 171 9.58 -1.95 -0.34
CA LEU A 171 8.54 -2.83 0.20
C LEU A 171 8.89 -3.32 1.60
N GLY A 172 10.08 -3.89 1.80
CA GLY A 172 10.51 -4.36 3.13
C GLY A 172 10.60 -3.25 4.17
N LEU A 173 11.05 -2.04 3.78
CA LEU A 173 11.06 -0.88 4.66
C LEU A 173 9.65 -0.46 5.08
N LEU A 174 8.72 -0.33 4.14
CA LEU A 174 7.34 0.05 4.44
C LEU A 174 6.60 -1.03 5.23
N GLU A 175 6.80 -2.30 4.91
CA GLU A 175 6.24 -3.42 5.67
C GLU A 175 6.68 -3.36 7.13
N THR A 176 7.98 -3.20 7.36
CA THR A 176 8.57 -3.12 8.70
C THR A 176 8.04 -1.92 9.48
N GLN A 177 7.93 -0.75 8.85
CA GLN A 177 7.58 0.49 9.54
C GLN A 177 6.07 0.76 9.60
N LEU A 178 5.29 0.34 8.59
CA LEU A 178 3.87 0.68 8.45
C LEU A 178 2.91 -0.51 8.58
N GLY A 179 3.43 -1.74 8.61
CA GLY A 179 2.63 -2.97 8.66
C GLY A 179 1.83 -3.18 9.94
N CYS A 180 2.15 -2.46 11.02
CA CYS A 180 1.44 -2.54 12.29
C CYS A 180 0.53 -1.32 12.56
N PHE A 181 0.37 -0.41 11.61
CA PHE A 181 -0.49 0.76 11.75
C PHE A 181 -1.74 0.61 10.90
N PRO A 182 -2.94 0.95 11.41
CA PRO A 182 -4.15 0.86 10.62
C PRO A 182 -4.17 1.89 9.49
N SER A 183 -4.70 1.49 8.35
CA SER A 183 -4.87 2.38 7.20
C SER A 183 -5.94 3.43 7.48
N SER A 184 -7.05 3.04 8.13
CA SER A 184 -8.10 3.94 8.63
C SER A 184 -7.99 4.12 10.15
N ILE A 185 -8.37 5.30 10.62
CA ILE A 185 -8.54 5.63 12.04
C ILE A 185 -9.99 6.02 12.36
N TYR A 186 -10.90 5.70 11.44
CA TYR A 186 -12.32 5.87 11.63
C TYR A 186 -12.90 4.60 12.29
N PRO A 187 -13.56 4.70 13.47
CA PRO A 187 -13.98 3.53 14.21
C PRO A 187 -15.01 2.63 13.51
N GLY A 188 -15.70 3.14 12.48
CA GLY A 188 -16.71 2.41 11.71
C GLY A 188 -16.16 1.59 10.54
N ASP A 189 -14.88 1.77 10.17
CA ASP A 189 -14.32 1.18 8.95
C ASP A 189 -13.67 -0.20 9.15
N GLY A 190 -13.53 -0.65 10.41
CA GLY A 190 -12.70 -1.81 10.72
C GLY A 190 -11.21 -1.48 10.55
N ALA A 191 -10.46 -1.41 11.65
CA ALA A 191 -9.05 -1.04 11.64
C ALA A 191 -8.14 -2.27 11.44
N ASP A 192 -8.53 -3.23 10.61
CA ASP A 192 -7.86 -4.51 10.38
C ASP A 192 -6.95 -4.54 9.14
N ILE A 193 -6.94 -3.46 8.36
CA ILE A 193 -6.06 -3.29 7.20
C ILE A 193 -4.94 -2.35 7.55
N SER A 194 -3.69 -2.81 7.36
CA SER A 194 -2.52 -1.99 7.66
C SER A 194 -2.28 -0.91 6.60
N LEU A 195 -1.55 0.16 6.98
CA LEU A 195 -1.06 1.18 6.05
C LEU A 195 -0.22 0.55 4.94
N PHE A 196 0.58 -0.45 5.27
CA PHE A 196 1.41 -1.16 4.29
C PHE A 196 0.56 -1.96 3.31
N ASP A 197 -0.40 -2.75 3.79
CA ASP A 197 -1.24 -3.59 2.91
C ASP A 197 -2.07 -2.74 1.96
N HIS A 198 -2.64 -1.63 2.46
CA HIS A 198 -3.33 -0.66 1.63
C HIS A 198 -2.41 -0.04 0.56
N ALA A 199 -1.23 0.43 0.95
CA ALA A 199 -0.26 1.01 0.03
C ALA A 199 0.22 0.01 -1.02
N LYS A 200 0.53 -1.23 -0.61
CA LYS A 200 0.94 -2.33 -1.49
C LYS A 200 -0.15 -2.68 -2.51
N THR A 201 -1.40 -2.79 -2.06
CA THR A 201 -2.55 -3.07 -2.94
C THR A 201 -2.78 -1.92 -3.92
N THR A 202 -2.72 -0.68 -3.43
CA THR A 202 -2.80 0.51 -4.29
C THR A 202 -1.71 0.52 -5.35
N ALA A 203 -0.47 0.23 -4.97
CA ALA A 203 0.65 0.17 -5.91
C ALA A 203 0.49 -0.93 -6.96
N ALA A 204 0.01 -2.12 -6.56
CA ALA A 204 -0.25 -3.22 -7.47
C ALA A 204 -1.34 -2.87 -8.51
N ILE A 205 -2.45 -2.27 -8.05
CA ILE A 205 -3.52 -1.80 -8.94
C ILE A 205 -2.99 -0.69 -9.88
N ALA A 206 -2.22 0.28 -9.37
CA ALA A 206 -1.64 1.35 -10.18
C ALA A 206 -0.69 0.82 -11.26
N ALA A 207 0.13 -0.19 -10.93
CA ALA A 207 0.98 -0.86 -11.91
C ALA A 207 0.16 -1.56 -13.00
N CYS A 208 -0.87 -2.31 -12.64
CA CYS A 208 -1.76 -2.97 -13.61
C CYS A 208 -2.49 -1.96 -14.51
N LEU A 209 -3.01 -0.86 -13.93
CA LEU A 209 -3.64 0.22 -14.69
C LEU A 209 -2.64 0.87 -15.66
N SER A 210 -1.39 1.08 -15.22
CA SER A 210 -0.33 1.63 -16.07
C SER A 210 -0.05 0.75 -17.29
N GLU A 211 0.06 -0.55 -17.10
CA GLU A 211 0.26 -1.49 -18.21
C GLU A 211 -0.96 -1.50 -19.16
N TYR A 212 -2.17 -1.46 -18.60
CA TYR A 212 -3.39 -1.42 -19.41
C TYR A 212 -3.48 -0.16 -20.29
N VAL A 213 -3.23 1.03 -19.71
CA VAL A 213 -3.34 2.29 -20.47
C VAL A 213 -2.29 2.36 -21.58
N GLN A 214 -1.09 1.83 -21.35
CA GLN A 214 -0.03 1.76 -22.36
C GLN A 214 -0.36 0.77 -23.46
N ALA A 215 -0.83 -0.44 -23.12
CA ALA A 215 -1.24 -1.45 -24.10
C ALA A 215 -2.39 -0.98 -24.99
N ASN A 216 -3.23 -0.08 -24.48
CA ASN A 216 -4.37 0.49 -25.21
C ASN A 216 -4.10 1.91 -25.77
N HIS A 217 -2.85 2.38 -25.74
CA HIS A 217 -2.44 3.70 -26.26
C HIS A 217 -3.24 4.88 -25.69
N ILE A 218 -3.65 4.80 -24.41
CA ILE A 218 -4.37 5.86 -23.71
C ILE A 218 -3.36 6.88 -23.21
N THR A 219 -3.29 8.04 -23.79
CA THR A 219 -2.33 9.09 -23.47
C THR A 219 -2.91 10.19 -22.58
N ASP A 220 -4.21 10.44 -22.62
CA ASP A 220 -4.88 11.40 -21.74
C ASP A 220 -5.48 10.66 -20.52
N LEU A 221 -4.63 10.49 -19.49
CA LEU A 221 -5.03 9.83 -18.24
C LEU A 221 -6.01 10.70 -17.43
N ARG A 222 -5.87 12.03 -17.48
CA ARG A 222 -6.81 12.96 -16.85
C ARG A 222 -8.23 12.71 -17.33
N LYS A 223 -8.44 12.75 -18.63
CA LYS A 223 -9.75 12.54 -19.22
C LYS A 223 -10.29 11.16 -18.90
N THR A 224 -9.47 10.13 -19.10
CA THR A 224 -9.91 8.73 -19.01
C THR A 224 -10.14 8.27 -17.57
N LEU A 225 -9.18 8.56 -16.65
CA LEU A 225 -9.18 7.97 -15.30
C LEU A 225 -9.78 8.90 -14.24
N PHE A 226 -9.92 10.20 -14.54
CA PHE A 226 -10.46 11.17 -13.60
C PHE A 226 -11.80 11.73 -14.07
N GLU A 227 -11.87 12.36 -15.26
CA GLU A 227 -13.10 13.00 -15.75
C GLU A 227 -14.16 11.98 -16.18
N GLN A 228 -13.75 10.88 -16.83
CA GLN A 228 -14.62 9.80 -17.32
C GLN A 228 -14.47 8.52 -16.48
N LYS A 229 -14.08 8.66 -15.21
CA LYS A 229 -13.82 7.56 -14.28
C LYS A 229 -14.93 6.51 -14.26
N ASN A 230 -16.18 6.94 -14.17
CA ASN A 230 -17.33 6.03 -14.06
C ASN A 230 -17.49 5.12 -15.29
N ASP A 231 -17.22 5.65 -16.48
CA ASP A 231 -17.27 4.86 -17.71
C ASP A 231 -16.07 3.92 -17.83
N PHE A 232 -14.90 4.38 -17.36
CA PHE A 232 -13.71 3.54 -17.31
C PHE A 232 -13.86 2.37 -16.33
N CYS A 233 -14.39 2.59 -15.14
CA CYS A 233 -14.60 1.57 -14.12
C CYS A 233 -15.64 0.49 -14.49
N ARG A 234 -16.44 0.71 -15.53
CA ARG A 234 -17.35 -0.32 -16.06
C ARG A 234 -16.68 -1.30 -17.02
N LYS A 235 -15.44 -1.05 -17.40
CA LYS A 235 -14.67 -1.91 -18.31
C LYS A 235 -13.93 -2.97 -17.52
N GLY A 236 -13.82 -4.17 -18.05
CA GLY A 236 -12.91 -5.21 -17.54
C GLY A 236 -11.47 -4.89 -17.95
N VAL A 237 -10.72 -4.23 -17.05
CA VAL A 237 -9.37 -3.72 -17.38
C VAL A 237 -8.24 -4.59 -16.84
N PHE A 238 -8.52 -5.49 -15.88
CA PHE A 238 -7.56 -6.47 -15.39
C PHE A 238 -8.24 -7.74 -14.91
N LEU A 239 -7.45 -8.81 -14.89
CA LEU A 239 -7.84 -10.12 -14.41
C LEU A 239 -7.31 -10.32 -12.99
N LEU A 240 -8.18 -10.65 -12.04
CA LEU A 240 -7.77 -11.20 -10.76
C LEU A 240 -7.60 -12.71 -10.94
N TYR A 241 -6.35 -13.17 -10.83
CA TYR A 241 -6.00 -14.59 -10.90
C TYR A 241 -5.54 -15.09 -9.53
N THR A 242 -6.06 -16.21 -9.13
CA THR A 242 -5.59 -16.94 -7.94
C THR A 242 -5.36 -18.40 -8.31
N ALA A 243 -4.29 -18.96 -7.78
CA ALA A 243 -3.97 -20.37 -7.95
C ALA A 243 -3.53 -20.97 -6.62
N ASP A 244 -3.92 -22.21 -6.39
CA ASP A 244 -3.48 -23.01 -5.26
C ASP A 244 -3.04 -24.39 -5.71
N PHE A 245 -2.03 -24.93 -5.04
CA PHE A 245 -1.57 -26.30 -5.25
C PHE A 245 -2.23 -27.21 -4.22
N SER A 246 -3.25 -27.93 -4.65
CA SER A 246 -3.85 -28.95 -3.80
C SER A 246 -2.97 -30.22 -3.73
N ARG A 247 -3.06 -30.93 -2.59
CA ARG A 247 -2.35 -32.22 -2.37
C ARG A 247 -0.81 -32.10 -2.37
N ILE A 248 -0.25 -30.97 -1.93
CA ILE A 248 1.20 -30.76 -1.81
C ILE A 248 1.85 -31.89 -1.00
N GLN A 249 1.27 -32.26 0.15
CA GLN A 249 1.78 -33.37 0.97
C GLN A 249 1.82 -34.70 0.21
N LYS A 250 0.75 -35.02 -0.53
CA LYS A 250 0.73 -36.25 -1.36
C LYS A 250 1.83 -36.21 -2.43
N PHE A 251 2.04 -35.08 -3.08
CA PHE A 251 3.11 -34.89 -4.06
C PHE A 251 4.50 -35.04 -3.42
N LEU A 252 4.74 -34.41 -2.28
CA LEU A 252 6.02 -34.46 -1.57
C LEU A 252 6.33 -35.88 -1.05
N TYR A 253 5.34 -36.52 -0.41
CA TYR A 253 5.55 -37.78 0.29
C TYR A 253 5.26 -39.07 -0.54
N THR A 254 4.88 -38.94 -1.81
CA THR A 254 4.83 -40.07 -2.74
C THR A 254 6.25 -40.44 -3.17
N VAL A 255 7.05 -40.94 -2.24
CA VAL A 255 8.46 -41.25 -2.48
C VAL A 255 8.68 -42.74 -2.30
N ARG A 256 9.38 -43.37 -3.25
CA ARG A 256 9.86 -44.77 -3.12
C ARG A 256 11.09 -44.75 -2.19
N THR A 257 11.30 -45.87 -1.50
CA THR A 257 12.38 -46.03 -0.49
C THR A 257 13.79 -45.74 -1.01
N GLU A 258 14.04 -46.08 -2.30
CA GLU A 258 15.31 -45.77 -2.95
C GLU A 258 15.37 -44.28 -3.34
N ASN A 259 16.45 -43.63 -2.94
CA ASN A 259 16.68 -42.18 -3.16
C ASN A 259 15.61 -41.24 -2.56
N ALA A 260 14.97 -41.62 -1.45
CA ALA A 260 13.89 -40.89 -0.82
C ALA A 260 14.23 -39.42 -0.54
N LEU A 261 15.40 -39.18 0.06
CA LEU A 261 15.84 -37.84 0.44
C LEU A 261 16.09 -36.94 -0.79
N ARG A 262 16.69 -37.49 -1.84
CA ARG A 262 16.95 -36.77 -3.08
C ARG A 262 15.64 -36.39 -3.78
N SER A 263 14.70 -37.32 -3.84
CA SER A 263 13.38 -37.15 -4.45
C SER A 263 12.58 -36.08 -3.66
N LEU A 264 12.61 -36.13 -2.32
CA LEU A 264 11.93 -35.17 -1.47
C LEU A 264 12.46 -33.75 -1.69
N ARG A 265 13.79 -33.57 -1.68
CA ARG A 265 14.44 -32.28 -1.95
C ARG A 265 14.11 -31.73 -3.32
N SER A 266 14.16 -32.57 -4.36
CA SER A 266 13.83 -32.14 -5.73
C SER A 266 12.39 -31.69 -5.86
N ARG A 267 11.46 -32.36 -5.19
CA ARG A 267 10.02 -32.01 -5.23
C ARG A 267 9.72 -30.75 -4.41
N SER A 268 10.39 -30.57 -3.26
CA SER A 268 10.30 -29.35 -2.47
C SER A 268 10.79 -28.14 -3.27
N PHE A 269 11.99 -28.27 -3.85
CA PHE A 269 12.57 -27.22 -4.70
C PHE A 269 11.70 -26.90 -5.94
N PHE A 270 11.09 -27.93 -6.55
CA PHE A 270 10.16 -27.71 -7.66
C PHE A 270 8.96 -26.83 -7.24
N LEU A 271 8.41 -27.04 -6.03
CA LEU A 271 7.30 -26.22 -5.52
C LEU A 271 7.70 -24.78 -5.16
N GLU A 272 8.99 -24.54 -4.89
CA GLU A 272 9.51 -23.19 -4.62
C GLU A 272 9.69 -22.37 -5.90
N LEU A 273 9.70 -23.01 -7.08
CA LEU A 273 9.86 -22.34 -8.37
C LEU A 273 8.53 -21.87 -8.99
N PHE A 274 7.39 -22.27 -8.42
CA PHE A 274 6.05 -21.92 -8.86
C PHE A 274 5.33 -21.05 -7.83
#